data_3fb9dfce47741bf5c1b57cffc5c196da
#
_entry.id   3fb9dfce47741bf5c1b57cffc5c196da
#
_cell.length_a   1.000
_cell.length_b   1.000
_cell.length_c   1.000
_cell.angle_alpha   90.00
_cell.angle_beta   90.00
_cell.angle_gamma   90.00
#
_symmetry.space_group_name_H-M   'P 1'
#
loop_
_entity.id
_entity.type
_entity.pdbx_description
1 polymer ?
#
loop_
_entity_poly.entity_id
_entity_poly.type
_entity_poly.pdbx_seq_one_letter_code
_entity_poly.pdbx_strand_id
1 'polypeptide(L)' 'MERDFDEALLDKLVCPATRTALRYDRVARELVADAAGLAYPVSGGVPILLIEAARQLR' A
#
# COMPACT_ATOMS: atom_id res chain seq x y z
N MET A 1 16.13 -3.13 13.87
CA MET A 1 14.88 -2.42 14.11
C MET A 1 14.19 -2.13 12.79
N GLU A 2 12.97 -2.56 12.65
CA GLU A 2 12.21 -2.34 11.45
C GLU A 2 11.74 -0.90 11.34
N ARG A 3 11.86 -0.33 10.15
CA ARG A 3 11.33 1.01 9.91
C ARG A 3 9.88 0.92 9.50
N ASP A 4 9.09 1.85 10.00
CA ASP A 4 7.75 2.03 9.47
C ASP A 4 7.83 2.70 8.11
N PHE A 5 6.80 2.49 7.31
CA PHE A 5 6.67 3.15 6.02
C PHE A 5 6.60 4.67 6.22
N ASP A 6 7.33 5.40 5.40
CA ASP A 6 7.32 6.86 5.44
C ASP A 6 6.07 7.37 4.74
N GLU A 7 5.12 7.85 5.53
CA GLU A 7 3.83 8.30 5.01
C GLU A 7 3.93 9.53 4.13
N ALA A 8 5.05 10.26 4.19
CA ALA A 8 5.26 11.39 3.29
C ALA A 8 5.34 10.94 1.82
N LEU A 9 5.64 9.68 1.58
CA LEU A 9 5.69 9.13 0.22
C LEU A 9 4.31 8.88 -0.38
N LEU A 10 3.25 8.88 0.45
CA LEU A 10 1.90 8.58 -0.04
C LEU A 10 1.44 9.54 -1.13
N ASP A 11 1.85 10.79 -1.05
CA ASP A 11 1.49 11.77 -2.06
C ASP A 11 2.06 11.45 -3.44
N LYS A 12 3.11 10.63 -3.48
CA LYS A 12 3.81 10.28 -4.71
C LYS A 12 3.50 8.88 -5.20
N LEU A 13 2.76 8.11 -4.41
CA LEU A 13 2.46 6.72 -4.73
C LEU A 13 1.00 6.58 -5.12
N VAL A 14 0.75 5.76 -6.12
CA VAL A 14 -0.61 5.46 -6.57
C VAL A 14 -0.74 3.96 -6.78
N CYS A 15 -1.98 3.49 -6.72
CA CYS A 15 -2.28 2.09 -7.02
C CYS A 15 -1.93 1.79 -8.49
N PRO A 16 -1.10 0.79 -8.76
CA PRO A 16 -0.73 0.48 -10.15
C PRO A 16 -1.88 -0.06 -10.99
N ALA A 17 -2.92 -0.60 -10.35
CA ALA A 17 -4.06 -1.14 -11.08
C ALA A 17 -5.03 -0.05 -11.54
N THR A 18 -5.29 0.94 -10.69
CA THR A 18 -6.32 1.96 -10.96
C THR A 18 -5.78 3.38 -10.99
N ARG A 19 -4.51 3.57 -10.62
CA ARG A 19 -3.86 4.88 -10.51
C ARG A 19 -4.60 5.81 -9.56
N THR A 20 -5.18 5.25 -8.52
CA THR A 20 -5.88 6.02 -7.49
C THR A 20 -5.01 6.16 -6.26
N ALA A 21 -5.38 7.11 -5.40
CA ALA A 21 -4.63 7.36 -4.18
C ALA A 21 -4.62 6.15 -3.24
N LEU A 22 -3.56 6.03 -2.47
CA LEU A 22 -3.38 4.97 -1.49
C LEU A 22 -3.48 5.56 -0.10
N ARG A 23 -3.91 4.76 0.87
CA ARG A 23 -3.81 5.10 2.28
C ARG A 23 -3.01 4.04 3.02
N TYR A 24 -2.35 4.45 4.09
CA TYR A 24 -1.53 3.51 4.84
C TYR A 24 -2.29 2.99 6.05
N ASP A 25 -2.37 1.66 6.16
CA ASP A 25 -2.91 0.99 7.33
C ASP A 25 -1.74 0.55 8.21
N ARG A 26 -1.54 1.27 9.32
CA ARG A 26 -0.42 1.01 10.22
C ARG A 26 -0.54 -0.32 10.95
N VAL A 27 -1.75 -0.74 11.22
CA VAL A 27 -1.97 -1.98 11.96
C VAL A 27 -1.62 -3.17 11.10
N ALA A 28 -2.11 -3.17 9.87
CA ALA A 28 -1.85 -4.26 8.93
C ALA A 28 -0.54 -4.08 8.19
N ARG A 29 0.05 -2.88 8.24
CA ARG A 29 1.25 -2.52 7.47
C ARG A 29 1.04 -2.72 5.98
N GLU A 30 -0.02 -2.10 5.50
CA GLU A 30 -0.42 -2.23 4.10
C GLU A 30 -0.78 -0.86 3.53
N LEU A 31 -0.56 -0.72 2.23
CA LEU A 31 -1.08 0.41 1.49
C LEU A 31 -2.40 -0.03 0.85
N VAL A 32 -3.46 0.67 1.19
CA VAL A 32 -4.81 0.29 0.78
C VAL A 32 -5.28 1.16 -0.37
N ALA A 33 -5.72 0.51 -1.44
CA ALA A 33 -6.34 1.16 -2.58
C ALA A 33 -7.84 0.89 -2.52
N ASP A 34 -8.57 1.78 -1.86
CA ASP A 34 -10.01 1.57 -1.65
C ASP A 34 -10.78 1.45 -2.97
N ALA A 35 -10.41 2.26 -3.95
CA ALA A 35 -11.09 2.25 -5.25
C ALA A 35 -10.87 0.93 -5.99
N ALA A 36 -9.74 0.28 -5.77
CA ALA A 36 -9.43 -0.99 -6.43
C ALA A 36 -9.84 -2.20 -5.59
N GLY A 37 -10.13 -2.00 -4.31
CA GLY A 37 -10.40 -3.09 -3.39
C GLY A 37 -9.19 -3.96 -3.14
N LEU A 38 -8.00 -3.35 -3.11
CA LEU A 38 -6.74 -4.07 -2.96
C LEU A 38 -5.91 -3.48 -1.82
N ALA A 39 -5.11 -4.30 -1.18
CA ALA A 39 -4.15 -3.88 -0.18
C ALA A 39 -2.78 -4.43 -0.54
N TYR A 40 -1.79 -3.56 -0.59
CA TYR A 40 -0.43 -3.90 -0.94
C TYR A 40 0.44 -3.97 0.31
N PRO A 41 1.24 -5.04 0.46
CA PRO A 41 2.06 -5.19 1.66
C PRO A 41 3.19 -4.17 1.71
N VAL A 42 3.58 -3.80 2.92
CA VAL A 42 4.78 -3.01 3.17
C VAL A 42 5.73 -3.87 3.98
N SER A 43 6.92 -4.11 3.46
CA SER A 43 7.91 -4.95 4.11
C SER A 43 9.14 -4.12 4.45
N GLY A 44 9.49 -4.03 5.74
CA GLY A 44 10.65 -3.27 6.18
C GLY A 44 10.63 -1.82 5.75
N GLY A 45 9.44 -1.21 5.70
CA GLY A 45 9.28 0.16 5.26
C GLY A 45 9.24 0.34 3.74
N VAL A 46 9.29 -0.76 2.98
CA VAL A 46 9.29 -0.71 1.51
C VAL A 46 7.93 -1.21 1.00
N PRO A 47 7.18 -0.35 0.28
CA PRO A 47 5.91 -0.79 -0.27
C PRO A 47 6.13 -1.71 -1.47
N ILE A 48 5.36 -2.79 -1.51
CA ILE A 48 5.43 -3.75 -2.60
C ILE A 48 4.19 -3.57 -3.47
N LEU A 49 4.30 -2.71 -4.46
CA LEU A 49 3.17 -2.33 -5.31
C LEU A 49 3.07 -3.22 -6.54
N LEU A 50 3.00 -4.51 -6.30
CA LEU A 50 2.78 -5.52 -7.33
C LEU A 50 1.36 -6.04 -7.22
N ILE A 51 0.61 -5.99 -8.30
CA ILE A 51 -0.79 -6.43 -8.29
C ILE A 51 -0.92 -7.86 -7.81
N GLU A 52 0.01 -8.71 -8.20
CA GLU A 52 0.01 -10.12 -7.80
C GLU A 52 0.34 -10.34 -6.33
N ALA A 53 0.95 -9.35 -5.66
CA ALA A 53 1.25 -9.41 -4.23
C ALA A 53 0.13 -8.81 -3.39
N ALA A 54 -0.80 -8.10 -4.00
CA ALA A 54 -1.90 -7.46 -3.28
C ALA A 54 -2.92 -8.50 -2.84
N ARG A 55 -3.53 -8.24 -1.66
CA ARG A 55 -4.66 -9.06 -1.26
C ARG A 55 -5.95 -8.32 -1.54
N GLN A 56 -6.98 -9.06 -1.86
CA GLN A 56 -8.29 -8.49 -2.08
C GLN A 56 -8.96 -8.18 -0.74
N LEU A 57 -9.67 -7.05 -0.69
CA LEU A 57 -10.32 -6.61 0.53
C LEU A 57 -11.68 -7.28 0.76
N ARG A 58 -12.04 -8.23 -0.06
CA ARG A 58 -13.26 -9.00 0.10
C ARG A 58 -12.96 -10.47 0.10
#